data_83662736bec1b236bf24448624021307
#
_entry.id   83662736bec1b236bf24448624021307
#
_cell.length_a   1.000
_cell.length_b   1.000
_cell.length_c   1.000
_cell.angle_alpha   90.00
_cell.angle_beta   90.00
_cell.angle_gamma   90.00
#
_symmetry.space_group_name_H-M   'P 1'
#
loop_
_entity.id
_entity.type
_entity.pdbx_description
1 polymer ?
#
loop_
_entity_poly.entity_id
_entity_poly.type
_entity_poly.pdbx_seq_one_letter_code
_entity_poly.pdbx_strand_id
1 'polypeptide(L)'
;MRTNKFFKTGLLLFVASLGLISCGDDDKEPEIVVDPVSENVEYYIEGKVVADNAALEGVSVTAGEATATTDENGQYSLTVKDKKTYTVSFAKKGYKTVSDASVEIAKNATNKSLIALNVTMSKEGVPVTVNPEEEAVITDKGEGEIKGATSALIVPAGAVSATTDIALTPYWEVSAINETPGVKKEAVAILNI
;
A
#
# COMPACT_ATOMS: atom_id res chain seq x y z
N MET A 1 -0.12 51.29 -6.61
CA MET A 1 -0.54 52.20 -5.52
C MET A 1 -0.80 51.40 -4.26
N ARG A 2 -0.08 51.73 -3.19
CA ARG A 2 -0.12 51.34 -1.78
C ARG A 2 0.43 49.96 -1.42
N THR A 3 1.68 49.87 -1.05
CA THR A 3 2.47 50.24 0.17
C THR A 3 2.17 49.39 1.38
N ASN A 4 3.14 48.51 1.67
CA ASN A 4 3.96 48.33 2.89
C ASN A 4 3.30 48.50 4.26
N LYS A 5 3.73 47.58 5.16
CA LYS A 5 4.23 47.91 6.52
C LYS A 5 4.12 46.63 7.39
N PHE A 6 4.95 46.22 8.28
CA PHE A 6 6.15 46.74 8.92
C PHE A 6 6.83 45.56 9.63
N PHE A 7 8.14 45.44 9.42
CA PHE A 7 9.06 44.75 10.31
C PHE A 7 9.08 45.48 11.64
N LYS A 8 8.89 44.82 12.76
CA LYS A 8 9.27 45.35 14.06
C LYS A 8 10.33 44.45 14.69
N THR A 9 11.55 44.91 14.51
CA THR A 9 12.75 44.55 15.25
C THR A 9 12.54 44.92 16.73
N GLY A 10 12.47 43.95 17.60
CA GLY A 10 12.51 44.10 19.05
C GLY A 10 13.89 43.70 19.56
N LEU A 11 14.81 44.66 19.62
CA LEU A 11 16.10 44.55 20.27
C LEU A 11 15.88 44.61 21.80
N LEU A 12 16.00 43.48 22.51
CA LEU A 12 15.98 43.45 23.97
C LEU A 12 17.43 43.50 24.49
N LEU A 13 17.83 44.66 24.97
CA LEU A 13 19.05 44.85 25.77
C LEU A 13 18.89 44.13 27.10
N PHE A 14 19.72 43.12 27.35
CA PHE A 14 19.83 42.51 28.68
C PHE A 14 21.03 43.18 29.42
N VAL A 15 20.70 43.95 30.43
CA VAL A 15 21.65 44.59 31.34
C VAL A 15 22.26 43.55 32.26
N ALA A 16 23.57 43.39 32.20
CA ALA A 16 24.31 42.54 33.13
C ALA A 16 24.39 43.21 34.50
N SER A 17 23.80 42.62 35.50
CA SER A 17 24.08 42.91 36.89
C SER A 17 25.09 41.90 37.43
N LEU A 18 26.31 42.32 37.64
CA LEU A 18 27.35 41.59 38.36
C LEU A 18 26.97 41.54 39.84
N GLY A 19 26.56 40.37 40.28
CA GLY A 19 26.46 40.03 41.73
C GLY A 19 27.59 39.05 42.05
N LEU A 20 28.60 39.57 42.75
CA LEU A 20 29.63 38.74 43.38
C LEU A 20 28.99 38.06 44.61
N ILE A 21 28.85 36.73 44.57
CA ILE A 21 28.60 35.91 45.75
C ILE A 21 29.65 34.80 45.79
N SER A 22 30.45 34.97 46.79
CA SER A 22 31.36 34.13 47.55
C SER A 22 31.20 32.59 47.42
N CYS A 23 32.38 32.00 47.36
CA CYS A 23 32.77 30.60 47.60
C CYS A 23 31.84 29.79 48.47
N GLY A 24 31.40 28.62 47.97
CA GLY A 24 30.95 27.48 48.71
C GLY A 24 31.23 26.26 47.80
N ASP A 25 32.19 25.45 48.19
CA ASP A 25 32.62 24.23 47.59
C ASP A 25 31.44 23.21 47.56
N ASP A 26 30.91 22.98 46.38
CA ASP A 26 30.19 21.77 46.01
C ASP A 26 30.15 21.72 44.47
N ASP A 27 31.17 21.07 43.89
CA ASP A 27 31.29 20.78 42.47
C ASP A 27 30.20 19.75 42.10
N LYS A 28 28.97 20.20 42.00
CA LYS A 28 27.93 19.52 41.23
C LYS A 28 27.66 20.36 40.00
N GLU A 29 28.37 20.04 38.93
CA GLU A 29 28.02 20.46 37.59
C GLU A 29 26.50 20.24 37.36
N PRO A 30 25.72 21.23 36.99
CA PRO A 30 24.29 21.02 36.72
C PRO A 30 24.17 19.99 35.63
N GLU A 31 23.69 18.80 36.00
CA GLU A 31 23.31 17.78 35.04
C GLU A 31 22.23 18.39 34.13
N ILE A 32 22.65 18.78 32.92
CA ILE A 32 21.71 19.22 31.88
C ILE A 32 20.90 17.98 31.51
N VAL A 33 19.76 17.77 32.17
CA VAL A 33 18.76 16.81 31.75
C VAL A 33 18.22 17.33 30.42
N VAL A 34 18.88 16.93 29.33
CA VAL A 34 18.31 17.09 27.99
C VAL A 34 17.17 16.08 27.94
N ASP A 35 15.93 16.55 28.13
CA ASP A 35 14.78 15.74 27.80
C ASP A 35 14.98 15.22 26.37
N PRO A 36 14.97 13.89 26.16
CA PRO A 36 15.10 13.38 24.80
C PRO A 36 13.91 13.93 24.01
N VAL A 37 14.22 14.84 23.09
CA VAL A 37 13.25 15.27 22.10
C VAL A 37 12.82 13.97 21.39
N SER A 38 11.64 13.49 21.70
CA SER A 38 11.03 12.36 21.04
C SER A 38 10.81 12.78 19.60
N GLU A 39 11.81 12.52 18.74
CA GLU A 39 11.63 12.68 17.30
C GLU A 39 10.50 11.74 16.90
N ASN A 40 9.41 12.30 16.40
CA ASN A 40 8.38 11.53 15.72
C ASN A 40 9.00 10.97 14.44
N VAL A 41 9.51 9.76 14.54
CA VAL A 41 10.08 9.07 13.39
C VAL A 41 8.94 8.49 12.56
N GLU A 42 8.91 8.84 11.29
CA GLU A 42 7.90 8.43 10.34
C GLU A 42 8.56 7.88 9.07
N TYR A 43 7.93 6.87 8.49
CA TYR A 43 8.31 6.29 7.21
C TYR A 43 7.08 6.26 6.31
N TYR A 44 7.26 6.42 5.01
CA TYR A 44 6.17 6.45 4.05
C TYR A 44 6.23 5.23 3.13
N ILE A 45 5.09 4.53 3.02
CA ILE A 45 4.87 3.51 1.99
C ILE A 45 3.93 4.14 0.98
N GLU A 46 4.41 4.41 -0.21
CA GLU A 46 3.66 5.09 -1.25
C GLU A 46 3.64 4.27 -2.52
N GLY A 47 2.64 4.50 -3.34
CA GLY A 47 2.59 3.82 -4.62
C GLY A 47 1.32 4.08 -5.38
N LYS A 48 1.17 3.30 -6.44
CA LYS A 48 0.03 3.36 -7.33
C LYS A 48 -0.65 2.01 -7.44
N VAL A 49 -1.97 2.01 -7.38
CA VAL A 49 -2.80 0.85 -7.66
C VAL A 49 -3.43 1.01 -9.03
N VAL A 50 -3.33 -0.03 -9.85
CA VAL A 50 -3.91 -0.08 -11.19
C VAL A 50 -4.75 -1.34 -11.36
N ALA A 51 -5.70 -1.29 -12.28
CA ALA A 51 -6.41 -2.44 -12.81
C ALA A 51 -6.63 -2.22 -14.30
N ASP A 52 -6.47 -3.26 -15.14
CA ASP A 52 -6.62 -3.17 -16.59
C ASP A 52 -5.79 -2.03 -17.21
N ASN A 53 -4.58 -1.78 -16.70
CA ASN A 53 -3.67 -0.68 -17.06
C ASN A 53 -4.21 0.74 -16.78
N ALA A 54 -5.31 0.86 -16.04
CA ALA A 54 -5.87 2.13 -15.62
C ALA A 54 -5.66 2.37 -14.12
N ALA A 55 -5.61 3.63 -13.70
CA ALA A 55 -5.58 4.00 -12.30
C ALA A 55 -6.82 3.48 -11.57
N LEU A 56 -6.66 2.93 -10.38
CA LEU A 56 -7.77 2.42 -9.59
C LEU A 56 -7.98 3.27 -8.34
N GLU A 57 -8.98 4.15 -8.40
CA GLU A 57 -9.42 4.99 -7.29
C GLU A 57 -10.18 4.17 -6.24
N GLY A 58 -10.20 4.63 -4.98
CA GLY A 58 -11.07 4.11 -3.92
C GLY A 58 -10.67 2.73 -3.43
N VAL A 59 -9.41 2.32 -3.59
CA VAL A 59 -8.86 1.11 -2.98
C VAL A 59 -8.51 1.40 -1.54
N SER A 60 -9.02 0.59 -0.61
CA SER A 60 -8.58 0.61 0.79
C SER A 60 -7.23 -0.07 0.90
N VAL A 61 -6.23 0.63 1.41
CA VAL A 61 -4.85 0.14 1.62
C VAL A 61 -4.58 0.11 3.11
N THR A 62 -4.08 -1.02 3.63
CA THR A 62 -3.80 -1.17 5.07
C THR A 62 -2.43 -1.80 5.30
N ALA A 63 -1.71 -1.30 6.31
CA ALA A 63 -0.43 -1.86 6.76
C ALA A 63 -0.36 -1.78 8.31
N GLY A 64 -0.74 -2.86 8.98
CA GLY A 64 -0.94 -2.85 10.43
C GLY A 64 -2.08 -1.90 10.80
N GLU A 65 -1.79 -0.86 11.58
CA GLU A 65 -2.79 0.17 11.97
C GLU A 65 -2.90 1.33 10.96
N ALA A 66 -1.92 1.46 10.06
CA ALA A 66 -1.94 2.51 9.05
C ALA A 66 -2.94 2.18 7.93
N THR A 67 -3.75 3.15 7.56
CA THR A 67 -4.77 3.02 6.50
C THR A 67 -4.73 4.21 5.55
N ALA A 68 -4.99 3.95 4.28
CA ALA A 68 -5.15 4.97 3.25
C ALA A 68 -6.19 4.52 2.22
N THR A 69 -6.61 5.46 1.38
CA THR A 69 -7.47 5.16 0.22
C THR A 69 -6.82 5.76 -1.02
N THR A 70 -6.83 5.04 -2.14
CA THR A 70 -6.28 5.57 -3.38
C THR A 70 -7.12 6.72 -3.94
N ASP A 71 -6.43 7.73 -4.46
CA ASP A 71 -7.04 8.88 -5.13
C ASP A 71 -7.47 8.57 -6.58
N GLU A 72 -7.94 9.57 -7.32
CA GLU A 72 -8.35 9.49 -8.73
C GLU A 72 -7.22 9.02 -9.68
N ASN A 73 -5.96 9.21 -9.29
CA ASN A 73 -4.78 8.76 -10.02
C ASN A 73 -4.32 7.37 -9.58
N GLY A 74 -5.05 6.72 -8.66
CA GLY A 74 -4.71 5.46 -8.04
C GLY A 74 -3.56 5.55 -7.03
N GLN A 75 -3.16 6.75 -6.61
CA GLN A 75 -2.04 6.98 -5.70
C GLN A 75 -2.48 6.85 -4.23
N TYR A 76 -1.59 6.36 -3.39
CA TYR A 76 -1.79 6.28 -1.94
C TYR A 76 -0.49 6.56 -1.20
N SER A 77 -0.62 6.98 0.06
CA SER A 77 0.49 7.14 1.00
C SER A 77 0.07 6.64 2.38
N LEU A 78 0.85 5.73 2.94
CA LEU A 78 0.72 5.22 4.32
C LEU A 78 1.86 5.74 5.16
N THR A 79 1.56 6.23 6.36
CA THR A 79 2.56 6.62 7.35
C THR A 79 2.71 5.50 8.38
N VAL A 80 3.93 4.99 8.54
CA VAL A 80 4.27 3.95 9.52
C VAL A 80 5.43 4.41 10.40
N LYS A 81 5.58 3.83 11.61
CA LYS A 81 6.55 4.33 12.61
C LYS A 81 7.70 3.35 12.88
N ASP A 82 7.51 2.08 12.61
CA ASP A 82 8.48 1.05 12.98
C ASP A 82 9.34 0.61 11.79
N LYS A 83 10.59 0.28 12.09
CA LYS A 83 11.52 -0.37 11.14
C LYS A 83 11.31 -1.88 11.18
N LYS A 84 10.36 -2.35 10.38
CA LYS A 84 10.01 -3.77 10.26
C LYS A 84 9.45 -4.07 8.88
N THR A 85 9.20 -5.33 8.61
CA THR A 85 8.42 -5.73 7.44
C THR A 85 6.94 -5.54 7.72
N TYR A 86 6.26 -4.85 6.82
CA TYR A 86 4.82 -4.67 6.82
C TYR A 86 4.20 -5.55 5.75
N THR A 87 3.15 -6.28 6.10
CA THR A 87 2.23 -6.85 5.14
C THR A 87 1.21 -5.78 4.79
N VAL A 88 1.09 -5.47 3.50
CA VAL A 88 0.18 -4.45 2.98
C VAL A 88 -0.93 -5.14 2.23
N SER A 89 -2.18 -4.83 2.57
CA SER A 89 -3.33 -5.36 1.88
C SER A 89 -4.10 -4.27 1.14
N PHE A 90 -4.67 -4.65 0.00
CA PHE A 90 -5.43 -3.81 -0.91
C PHE A 90 -6.79 -4.44 -1.16
N ALA A 91 -7.86 -3.71 -0.85
CA ALA A 91 -9.22 -4.19 -0.98
C ALA A 91 -10.12 -3.17 -1.67
N LYS A 92 -10.91 -3.64 -2.64
CA LYS A 92 -11.95 -2.85 -3.31
C LYS A 92 -13.06 -3.80 -3.79
N LYS A 93 -14.32 -3.41 -3.59
CA LYS A 93 -15.46 -4.19 -4.06
C LYS A 93 -15.39 -4.44 -5.57
N GLY A 94 -15.54 -5.70 -5.99
CA GLY A 94 -15.47 -6.15 -7.39
C GLY A 94 -14.05 -6.40 -7.88
N TYR A 95 -13.08 -6.41 -6.97
CA TYR A 95 -11.68 -6.72 -7.26
C TYR A 95 -11.16 -7.75 -6.25
N LYS A 96 -10.32 -8.66 -6.73
CA LYS A 96 -9.64 -9.62 -5.87
C LYS A 96 -8.76 -8.88 -4.87
N THR A 97 -8.95 -9.15 -3.59
CA THR A 97 -8.11 -8.60 -2.53
C THR A 97 -6.67 -9.08 -2.67
N VAL A 98 -5.72 -8.18 -2.58
CA VAL A 98 -4.29 -8.48 -2.43
C VAL A 98 -3.96 -8.37 -0.94
N SER A 99 -3.55 -9.47 -0.30
CA SER A 99 -3.37 -9.54 1.15
C SER A 99 -1.94 -9.85 1.59
N ASP A 100 -1.04 -10.07 0.66
CA ASP A 100 0.32 -10.61 0.88
C ASP A 100 1.45 -9.75 0.34
N ALA A 101 1.14 -8.55 -0.15
CA ALA A 101 2.17 -7.61 -0.56
C ALA A 101 3.02 -7.22 0.66
N SER A 102 4.33 -7.29 0.54
CA SER A 102 5.22 -7.04 1.67
C SER A 102 6.23 -5.93 1.37
N VAL A 103 6.49 -5.10 2.37
CA VAL A 103 7.44 -3.99 2.30
C VAL A 103 8.29 -3.98 3.56
N GLU A 104 9.60 -3.93 3.41
CA GLU A 104 10.53 -3.81 4.51
C GLU A 104 10.98 -2.36 4.70
N ILE A 105 10.77 -1.82 5.90
CA ILE A 105 11.44 -0.61 6.35
C ILE A 105 12.80 -1.01 6.90
N ALA A 106 13.86 -0.76 6.15
CA ALA A 106 15.20 -1.19 6.47
C ALA A 106 15.68 -0.61 7.83
N LYS A 107 16.51 -1.37 8.56
CA LYS A 107 17.05 -0.94 9.86
C LYS A 107 17.84 0.36 9.81
N ASN A 108 18.46 0.66 8.67
CA ASN A 108 19.21 1.91 8.42
C ASN A 108 18.37 3.01 7.76
N ALA A 109 17.06 2.82 7.58
CA ALA A 109 16.18 3.86 7.05
C ALA A 109 16.24 5.12 7.93
N THR A 110 16.29 6.29 7.33
CA THR A 110 16.25 7.57 8.01
C THR A 110 14.81 8.05 8.19
N ASN A 111 14.60 8.98 9.11
CA ASN A 111 13.28 9.62 9.27
C ASN A 111 12.79 10.17 7.92
N LYS A 112 11.51 9.96 7.62
CA LYS A 112 10.83 10.32 6.35
C LYS A 112 11.34 9.55 5.11
N SER A 113 11.98 8.40 5.30
CA SER A 113 12.27 7.51 4.16
C SER A 113 10.98 7.05 3.49
N LEU A 114 11.01 7.07 2.14
CA LEU A 114 9.92 6.66 1.29
C LEU A 114 10.23 5.31 0.65
N ILE A 115 9.29 4.38 0.70
CA ILE A 115 9.37 3.06 0.07
C ILE A 115 8.23 2.94 -0.93
N ALA A 116 8.57 2.62 -2.19
CA ALA A 116 7.58 2.48 -3.24
C ALA A 116 6.99 1.07 -3.29
N LEU A 117 5.66 0.97 -3.38
CA LEU A 117 4.93 -0.28 -3.59
C LEU A 117 3.77 -0.06 -4.57
N ASN A 118 3.97 -0.48 -5.82
CA ASN A 118 2.92 -0.44 -6.84
C ASN A 118 2.24 -1.80 -6.94
N VAL A 119 0.92 -1.80 -7.10
CA VAL A 119 0.09 -3.01 -7.11
C VAL A 119 -0.86 -3.01 -8.30
N THR A 120 -1.02 -4.17 -8.91
CA THR A 120 -2.06 -4.42 -9.93
C THR A 120 -3.13 -5.29 -9.29
N MET A 121 -4.38 -4.83 -9.30
CA MET A 121 -5.52 -5.60 -8.84
C MET A 121 -6.27 -6.19 -10.03
N SER A 122 -6.71 -7.44 -9.87
CA SER A 122 -7.55 -8.13 -10.85
C SER A 122 -9.02 -7.92 -10.52
N LYS A 123 -9.82 -7.60 -11.52
CA LYS A 123 -11.28 -7.53 -11.37
C LYS A 123 -11.82 -8.94 -11.10
N GLU A 124 -12.71 -9.07 -10.13
CA GLU A 124 -13.40 -10.33 -9.87
C GLU A 124 -14.26 -10.75 -11.05
N GLY A 125 -14.25 -12.03 -11.36
CA GLY A 125 -15.15 -12.62 -12.36
C GLY A 125 -16.61 -12.52 -11.93
N VAL A 126 -17.50 -12.58 -12.90
CA VAL A 126 -18.94 -12.60 -12.64
C VAL A 126 -19.34 -14.03 -12.27
N PRO A 127 -19.96 -14.26 -11.10
CA PRO A 127 -20.45 -15.60 -10.72
C PRO A 127 -21.51 -16.10 -11.71
N VAL A 128 -21.38 -17.39 -12.06
CA VAL A 128 -22.34 -18.14 -12.89
C VAL A 128 -22.86 -19.30 -12.07
N THR A 129 -24.17 -19.43 -11.99
CA THR A 129 -24.83 -20.56 -11.32
C THR A 129 -24.78 -21.79 -12.22
N VAL A 130 -24.04 -22.81 -11.79
CA VAL A 130 -23.88 -24.09 -12.52
C VAL A 130 -24.86 -25.12 -11.97
N ASN A 131 -25.64 -25.72 -12.87
CA ASN A 131 -26.56 -26.80 -12.54
C ASN A 131 -25.85 -28.14 -12.77
N PRO A 132 -25.96 -29.12 -11.84
CA PRO A 132 -25.35 -30.43 -11.99
C PRO A 132 -25.78 -31.20 -13.27
N GLU A 133 -26.97 -30.95 -13.77
CA GLU A 133 -27.54 -31.70 -14.89
C GLU A 133 -27.20 -31.14 -16.28
N GLU A 134 -26.58 -29.93 -16.32
CA GLU A 134 -26.32 -29.20 -17.55
C GLU A 134 -24.85 -28.87 -17.70
N GLU A 135 -24.40 -28.80 -18.95
CA GLU A 135 -23.06 -28.22 -19.25
C GLU A 135 -23.12 -26.67 -19.13
N ALA A 136 -22.16 -26.12 -18.47
CA ALA A 136 -22.01 -24.63 -18.36
C ALA A 136 -20.70 -24.16 -18.95
N VAL A 137 -20.73 -23.03 -19.64
CA VAL A 137 -19.55 -22.29 -20.08
C VAL A 137 -19.43 -21.03 -19.26
N ILE A 138 -18.37 -20.94 -18.46
CA ILE A 138 -18.08 -19.82 -17.59
C ILE A 138 -16.90 -19.05 -18.16
N THR A 139 -17.03 -17.74 -18.27
CA THR A 139 -15.96 -16.86 -18.74
C THR A 139 -15.63 -15.82 -17.68
N ASP A 140 -14.53 -15.09 -17.87
CA ASP A 140 -14.20 -13.93 -17.06
C ASP A 140 -15.27 -12.82 -17.11
N LYS A 141 -16.22 -12.92 -18.03
CA LYS A 141 -17.36 -11.98 -18.19
C LYS A 141 -18.69 -12.55 -17.69
N GLY A 142 -18.70 -13.77 -17.17
CA GLY A 142 -19.88 -14.51 -16.74
C GLY A 142 -20.22 -15.67 -17.67
N GLU A 143 -21.52 -16.04 -17.70
CA GLU A 143 -22.02 -17.07 -18.60
C GLU A 143 -21.99 -16.60 -20.05
N GLY A 144 -21.59 -17.48 -20.98
CA GLY A 144 -21.72 -17.17 -22.38
C GLY A 144 -20.59 -17.69 -23.27
N GLU A 145 -20.50 -17.11 -24.45
CA GLU A 145 -19.59 -17.52 -25.49
C GLU A 145 -18.13 -17.23 -25.13
N ILE A 146 -17.23 -18.17 -25.47
CA ILE A 146 -15.79 -18.06 -25.29
C ILE A 146 -15.21 -16.88 -26.10
N LYS A 147 -15.90 -16.45 -27.17
CA LYS A 147 -15.44 -15.38 -28.04
C LYS A 147 -15.27 -14.06 -27.31
N GLY A 148 -14.03 -13.58 -27.27
CA GLY A 148 -13.67 -12.31 -26.62
C GLY A 148 -13.50 -12.41 -25.10
N ALA A 149 -13.57 -13.60 -24.54
CA ALA A 149 -13.16 -13.87 -23.17
C ALA A 149 -11.63 -14.03 -23.09
N THR A 150 -11.04 -13.62 -21.97
CA THR A 150 -9.61 -13.82 -21.69
C THR A 150 -9.38 -15.24 -21.16
N SER A 151 -10.37 -15.78 -20.46
CA SER A 151 -10.37 -17.12 -19.89
C SER A 151 -11.77 -17.72 -19.95
N ALA A 152 -11.82 -19.04 -20.11
CA ALA A 152 -13.06 -19.78 -20.13
C ALA A 152 -12.89 -21.15 -19.43
N LEU A 153 -13.94 -21.60 -18.72
CA LEU A 153 -14.04 -22.88 -18.11
C LEU A 153 -15.32 -23.57 -18.62
N ILE A 154 -15.17 -24.77 -19.16
CA ILE A 154 -16.31 -25.63 -19.51
C ILE A 154 -16.52 -26.60 -18.36
N VAL A 155 -17.70 -26.57 -17.77
CA VAL A 155 -18.11 -27.47 -16.68
C VAL A 155 -19.10 -28.47 -17.28
N PRO A 156 -18.70 -29.74 -17.50
CA PRO A 156 -19.61 -30.76 -18.04
C PRO A 156 -20.76 -31.08 -17.09
N ALA A 157 -21.86 -31.54 -17.62
CA ALA A 157 -22.94 -32.15 -16.80
C ALA A 157 -22.38 -33.23 -15.87
N GLY A 158 -22.78 -33.20 -14.61
CA GLY A 158 -22.30 -34.13 -13.56
C GLY A 158 -20.96 -33.73 -12.92
N ALA A 159 -20.32 -32.62 -13.32
CA ALA A 159 -19.07 -32.19 -12.73
C ALA A 159 -19.22 -31.56 -11.33
N VAL A 160 -20.40 -31.08 -11.00
CA VAL A 160 -20.75 -30.58 -9.66
C VAL A 160 -21.85 -31.44 -9.05
N SER A 161 -21.85 -31.66 -7.74
CA SER A 161 -22.82 -32.48 -7.04
C SER A 161 -24.11 -31.74 -6.63
N ALA A 162 -24.08 -30.43 -6.65
CA ALA A 162 -25.20 -29.54 -6.33
C ALA A 162 -25.05 -28.24 -7.11
N THR A 163 -26.15 -27.48 -7.26
CA THR A 163 -26.14 -26.17 -7.84
C THR A 163 -25.13 -25.30 -7.11
N THR A 164 -24.15 -24.75 -7.85
CA THR A 164 -22.97 -24.03 -7.30
C THR A 164 -22.69 -22.79 -8.12
N ASP A 165 -22.38 -21.68 -7.45
CA ASP A 165 -21.91 -20.48 -8.11
C ASP A 165 -20.39 -20.55 -8.32
N ILE A 166 -19.98 -20.43 -9.59
CA ILE A 166 -18.56 -20.43 -9.98
C ILE A 166 -18.24 -19.12 -10.69
N ALA A 167 -17.17 -18.45 -10.24
CA ALA A 167 -16.65 -17.25 -10.89
C ALA A 167 -15.24 -17.50 -11.40
N LEU A 168 -14.96 -17.06 -12.62
CA LEU A 168 -13.63 -17.15 -13.22
C LEU A 168 -12.95 -15.80 -13.14
N THR A 169 -11.96 -15.68 -12.26
CA THR A 169 -11.18 -14.45 -12.09
C THR A 169 -9.80 -14.66 -12.71
N PRO A 170 -9.50 -14.03 -13.85
CA PRO A 170 -8.14 -14.09 -14.41
C PRO A 170 -7.19 -13.37 -13.47
N TYR A 171 -6.15 -14.07 -13.06
CA TYR A 171 -5.13 -13.55 -12.16
C TYR A 171 -3.77 -13.55 -12.85
N TRP A 172 -3.21 -12.35 -12.98
CA TRP A 172 -1.88 -12.16 -13.53
C TRP A 172 -0.92 -11.82 -12.39
N GLU A 173 -0.29 -12.82 -11.83
CA GLU A 173 0.80 -12.59 -10.88
C GLU A 173 2.08 -12.36 -11.69
N VAL A 174 2.50 -11.11 -11.80
CA VAL A 174 3.86 -10.79 -12.18
C VAL A 174 4.70 -10.84 -10.90
N SER A 175 4.85 -12.03 -10.35
CA SER A 175 5.92 -12.28 -9.37
C SER A 175 7.22 -11.83 -10.04
N ALA A 176 8.05 -11.07 -9.33
CA ALA A 176 9.33 -10.61 -9.82
C ALA A 176 10.07 -11.80 -10.47
N ILE A 177 9.99 -11.88 -11.79
CA ILE A 177 10.74 -12.86 -12.56
C ILE A 177 12.16 -12.38 -12.43
N ASN A 178 12.96 -13.03 -11.58
CA ASN A 178 14.40 -12.88 -11.61
C ASN A 178 14.83 -13.21 -13.02
N GLU A 179 15.14 -12.18 -13.81
CA GLU A 179 15.58 -12.32 -15.17
C GLU A 179 16.92 -13.05 -15.16
N THR A 180 16.88 -14.34 -15.46
CA THR A 180 18.09 -15.05 -15.85
C THR A 180 18.33 -14.71 -17.31
N PRO A 181 19.45 -14.06 -17.65
CA PRO A 181 19.74 -13.69 -19.05
C PRO A 181 19.66 -14.92 -19.95
N GLY A 182 18.88 -14.85 -21.02
CA GLY A 182 18.77 -15.88 -22.05
C GLY A 182 17.60 -16.86 -21.93
N VAL A 183 16.76 -16.76 -20.90
CA VAL A 183 15.55 -17.60 -20.79
C VAL A 183 14.32 -16.76 -21.17
N LYS A 184 13.66 -17.10 -22.30
CA LYS A 184 12.32 -16.60 -22.60
C LYS A 184 11.37 -17.21 -21.58
N LYS A 185 10.78 -16.39 -20.71
CA LYS A 185 9.70 -16.79 -19.81
C LYS A 185 8.38 -16.34 -20.41
N GLU A 186 7.49 -17.27 -20.63
CA GLU A 186 6.10 -16.95 -20.99
C GLU A 186 5.29 -16.82 -19.68
N ALA A 187 4.50 -15.76 -19.59
CA ALA A 187 3.57 -15.59 -18.49
C ALA A 187 2.49 -16.67 -18.62
N VAL A 188 2.37 -17.53 -17.61
CA VAL A 188 1.29 -18.51 -17.51
C VAL A 188 0.18 -17.88 -16.68
N ALA A 189 -1.04 -17.86 -17.22
CA ALA A 189 -2.21 -17.42 -16.47
C ALA A 189 -2.48 -18.41 -15.33
N ILE A 190 -2.57 -17.92 -14.10
CA ILE A 190 -3.00 -18.70 -12.94
C ILE A 190 -4.50 -18.47 -12.79
N LEU A 191 -5.28 -19.55 -12.94
CA LEU A 191 -6.71 -19.53 -12.68
C LEU A 191 -6.96 -19.86 -11.22
N ASN A 192 -7.67 -18.97 -10.54
CA ASN A 192 -8.19 -19.25 -9.21
C ASN A 192 -9.69 -19.55 -9.35
N ILE A 193 -10.07 -20.77 -9.02
CA ILE A 193 -11.46 -21.27 -9.07
C ILE A 193 -12.05 -21.22 -7.68
#